data_e88bbef1b30024a4952aa5d85691b8b7
#
_entry.id   e88bbef1b30024a4952aa5d85691b8b7
#
_cell.length_a   1.000
_cell.length_b   1.000
_cell.length_c   1.000
_cell.angle_alpha   90.00
_cell.angle_beta   90.00
_cell.angle_gamma   90.00
#
_symmetry.space_group_name_H-M   'P 1'
#
loop_
_entity.id
_entity.type
_entity.pdbx_description
1 polymer ?
#
loop_
_entity_poly.entity_id
_entity_poly.type
_entity_poly.pdbx_seq_one_letter_code
_entity_poly.pdbx_strand_id
1 'polypeptide(L)'
;SPNLYGLVVKTSVNGKTNDSKYTRFGWRQTELKDGKFWLNGKPFVLKGDSWHYMGIPQMTRRYPWAWYTALRDANCNAVRLHAQPFPSFYLDVADEMGILVLDESAMWASDGGQKLGSEEFWKCSEEHMKQLVLRDRNHPSVFGWSVSNEIMPIIRGVMRNAPGLEDNLVKHFKIWSDICFKYDPSRAWASADGEDDGRGLLPFYMVHYGGEGAMKRAYESGKPWGVGEACNAYYGTPEQVSNAAKDGGRAYRSFEGRMESVAVDAYNSLANQRKYNASYRSVFNLIWYGLQPLPLGLKDQTKAPTLKDGIAFTSFVEGKPGVQPERIGPYSTTVNPGYDPSLPLYKTWPMFDAIKAANAEPMQPCKWVVKNVTPAKAANVKKVKSIKILPESGKLSSELFRTGIPVKKMDTETVPELLIIDGANIPANATSVMQKVYAKGGTVVVWGADPKKVNELNKILPSPVVITDRKATSLVFGTPDDITSGLTEADLYFSELHPAE
;
A
#
# COMPACT_ATOMS: atom_id res chain seq x y z
N SER A 1 -24.26 9.33 14.03
CA SER A 1 -24.33 10.08 12.79
C SER A 1 -24.03 11.55 13.08
N PRO A 2 -23.35 12.25 12.19
CA PRO A 2 -23.03 13.66 12.35
C PRO A 2 -24.31 14.52 12.26
N ASN A 3 -24.37 15.53 13.13
CA ASN A 3 -25.38 16.59 13.04
C ASN A 3 -24.70 17.87 12.55
N LEU A 4 -25.05 18.30 11.37
CA LEU A 4 -24.49 19.50 10.74
C LEU A 4 -25.50 20.63 10.72
N TYR A 5 -25.04 21.85 10.95
CA TYR A 5 -25.80 23.08 10.95
C TYR A 5 -25.24 24.04 9.91
N GLY A 6 -26.10 24.88 9.37
CA GLY A 6 -25.72 25.94 8.45
C GLY A 6 -25.94 27.33 9.07
N LEU A 7 -24.89 28.15 9.06
CA LEU A 7 -24.98 29.57 9.42
C LEU A 7 -24.91 30.39 8.14
N VAL A 8 -25.91 31.22 7.93
CA VAL A 8 -25.93 32.24 6.87
C VAL A 8 -25.81 33.63 7.48
N VAL A 9 -24.70 34.28 7.23
CA VAL A 9 -24.50 35.67 7.61
C VAL A 9 -24.79 36.53 6.40
N LYS A 10 -25.69 37.53 6.57
CA LYS A 10 -26.06 38.48 5.52
C LYS A 10 -25.70 39.91 5.95
N THR A 11 -25.10 40.64 5.06
CA THR A 11 -24.92 42.08 5.21
C THR A 11 -25.95 42.81 4.36
N SER A 12 -26.53 43.87 4.88
CA SER A 12 -27.56 44.65 4.16
C SER A 12 -27.25 46.12 4.22
N VAL A 13 -27.52 46.84 3.12
CA VAL A 13 -27.44 48.28 3.00
C VAL A 13 -28.80 48.77 2.55
N ASN A 14 -29.41 49.71 3.30
CA ASN A 14 -30.75 50.23 3.04
C ASN A 14 -31.82 49.14 2.86
N GLY A 15 -31.77 48.08 3.68
CA GLY A 15 -32.74 46.99 3.64
C GLY A 15 -32.53 45.96 2.50
N LYS A 16 -31.56 46.17 1.63
CA LYS A 16 -31.22 45.23 0.57
C LYS A 16 -29.98 44.44 0.95
N THR A 17 -30.02 43.09 0.81
CA THR A 17 -28.86 42.25 1.01
C THR A 17 -27.75 42.61 0.03
N ASN A 18 -26.59 42.99 0.56
CA ASN A 18 -25.40 43.32 -0.22
C ASN A 18 -24.47 42.13 -0.41
N ASP A 19 -24.34 41.29 0.63
CA ASP A 19 -23.52 40.11 0.58
C ASP A 19 -24.04 39.03 1.54
N SER A 20 -23.68 37.77 1.30
CA SER A 20 -24.00 36.67 2.20
C SER A 20 -22.92 35.63 2.21
N LYS A 21 -22.60 35.15 3.41
CA LYS A 21 -21.65 34.02 3.60
C LYS A 21 -22.34 32.87 4.29
N TYR A 22 -22.20 31.68 3.72
CA TYR A 22 -22.62 30.42 4.33
C TYR A 22 -21.43 29.75 4.96
N THR A 23 -21.62 29.20 6.19
CA THR A 23 -20.64 28.37 6.88
C THR A 23 -21.36 27.16 7.47
N ARG A 24 -20.88 25.97 7.16
CA ARG A 24 -21.33 24.73 7.78
C ARG A 24 -20.50 24.46 9.04
N PHE A 25 -21.13 23.96 10.08
CA PHE A 25 -20.45 23.61 11.32
C PHE A 25 -21.21 22.50 12.06
N GLY A 26 -20.61 21.99 13.12
CA GLY A 26 -21.21 21.00 14.02
C GLY A 26 -20.70 21.18 15.45
N TRP A 27 -21.50 20.75 16.40
CA TRP A 27 -21.14 20.78 17.82
C TRP A 27 -20.45 19.48 18.21
N ARG A 28 -19.29 19.58 18.84
CA ARG A 28 -18.58 18.47 19.45
C ARG A 28 -17.68 18.98 20.57
N GLN A 29 -17.34 18.08 21.50
CA GLN A 29 -16.37 18.33 22.54
C GLN A 29 -15.29 17.25 22.45
N THR A 30 -14.01 17.66 22.51
CA THR A 30 -12.87 16.74 22.58
C THR A 30 -12.06 17.02 23.81
N GLU A 31 -11.61 15.97 24.47
CA GLU A 31 -10.76 16.03 25.65
C GLU A 31 -9.66 14.97 25.59
N LEU A 32 -8.50 15.28 26.21
CA LEU A 32 -7.48 14.30 26.53
C LEU A 32 -7.43 14.13 28.04
N LYS A 33 -7.87 12.99 28.52
CA LYS A 33 -8.02 12.73 29.96
C LYS A 33 -7.78 11.26 30.27
N ASP A 34 -7.16 10.99 31.41
CA ASP A 34 -6.89 9.64 31.92
C ASP A 34 -6.14 8.75 30.89
N GLY A 35 -5.16 9.33 30.17
CA GLY A 35 -4.42 8.63 29.13
C GLY A 35 -5.24 8.28 27.89
N LYS A 36 -6.41 8.92 27.67
CA LYS A 36 -7.34 8.60 26.59
C LYS A 36 -7.85 9.83 25.87
N PHE A 37 -8.28 9.63 24.64
CA PHE A 37 -9.10 10.59 23.90
C PHE A 37 -10.58 10.41 24.25
N TRP A 38 -11.27 11.54 24.47
CA TRP A 38 -12.69 11.58 24.80
C TRP A 38 -13.44 12.41 23.74
N LEU A 39 -14.57 11.91 23.31
CA LEU A 39 -15.47 12.59 22.38
C LEU A 39 -16.87 12.70 23.02
N ASN A 40 -17.39 13.93 23.15
CA ASN A 40 -18.70 14.19 23.73
C ASN A 40 -18.89 13.53 25.10
N GLY A 41 -17.90 13.66 25.98
CA GLY A 41 -17.92 13.17 27.34
C GLY A 41 -17.77 11.66 27.51
N LYS A 42 -17.36 10.93 26.47
CA LYS A 42 -17.12 9.47 26.51
C LYS A 42 -15.73 9.12 25.96
N PRO A 43 -15.03 8.15 26.57
CA PRO A 43 -13.81 7.61 25.98
C PRO A 43 -14.09 7.12 24.56
N PHE A 44 -13.24 7.51 23.62
CA PHE A 44 -13.42 7.17 22.22
C PHE A 44 -12.10 6.68 21.61
N VAL A 45 -12.16 5.56 20.91
CA VAL A 45 -11.02 5.00 20.21
C VAL A 45 -11.11 5.38 18.74
N LEU A 46 -10.10 6.10 18.28
CA LEU A 46 -9.91 6.41 16.89
C LEU A 46 -9.26 5.22 16.18
N LYS A 47 -9.87 4.75 15.12
CA LYS A 47 -9.43 3.60 14.31
C LYS A 47 -9.23 4.11 12.90
N GLY A 48 -7.97 4.27 12.49
CA GLY A 48 -7.65 5.11 11.36
C GLY A 48 -6.81 4.47 10.27
N ASP A 49 -6.64 5.28 9.26
CA ASP A 49 -5.75 5.11 8.13
C ASP A 49 -5.02 6.43 7.90
N SER A 50 -3.93 6.38 7.17
CA SER A 50 -3.14 7.55 6.80
C SER A 50 -2.87 7.51 5.32
N TRP A 51 -2.89 8.67 4.64
CA TRP A 51 -2.75 8.69 3.21
C TRP A 51 -2.13 9.96 2.65
N HIS A 52 -1.48 9.83 1.49
CA HIS A 52 -0.94 10.94 0.73
C HIS A 52 -1.95 11.52 -0.26
N TYR A 53 -1.98 12.84 -0.40
CA TYR A 53 -2.61 13.49 -1.52
C TYR A 53 -1.66 13.51 -2.72
N MET A 54 -2.01 12.77 -3.76
CA MET A 54 -1.14 12.55 -4.92
C MET A 54 -1.56 13.34 -6.17
N GLY A 55 -2.56 14.22 -6.04
CA GLY A 55 -2.93 15.14 -7.10
C GLY A 55 -4.22 14.83 -7.86
N ILE A 56 -4.23 15.02 -9.16
CA ILE A 56 -5.44 15.11 -10.00
C ILE A 56 -6.45 13.97 -9.81
N PRO A 57 -6.07 12.69 -9.76
CA PRO A 57 -7.05 11.62 -9.58
C PRO A 57 -7.87 11.71 -8.29
N GLN A 58 -7.32 12.41 -7.29
CA GLN A 58 -7.94 12.59 -5.98
C GLN A 58 -8.72 13.91 -5.88
N MET A 59 -8.72 14.74 -6.93
CA MET A 59 -9.41 16.04 -6.98
C MET A 59 -10.91 15.96 -7.26
N THR A 60 -11.57 14.88 -6.85
CA THR A 60 -13.01 14.71 -6.99
C THR A 60 -13.64 14.38 -5.64
N ARG A 61 -14.86 14.85 -5.36
CA ARG A 61 -15.60 14.46 -4.14
C ARG A 61 -15.86 12.95 -4.05
N ARG A 62 -15.87 12.27 -5.19
CA ARG A 62 -16.03 10.81 -5.23
C ARG A 62 -14.86 10.08 -4.57
N TYR A 63 -13.64 10.62 -4.67
CA TYR A 63 -12.47 9.98 -4.07
C TYR A 63 -12.56 9.88 -2.54
N PRO A 64 -12.68 10.99 -1.78
CA PRO A 64 -12.87 10.89 -0.33
C PRO A 64 -14.14 10.13 0.05
N TRP A 65 -15.23 10.23 -0.73
CA TRP A 65 -16.42 9.44 -0.50
C TRP A 65 -16.13 7.94 -0.55
N ALA A 66 -15.43 7.48 -1.58
CA ALA A 66 -15.05 6.08 -1.74
C ALA A 66 -14.04 5.62 -0.66
N TRP A 67 -13.05 6.46 -0.34
CA TRP A 67 -12.08 6.18 0.70
C TRP A 67 -12.75 6.05 2.07
N TYR A 68 -13.56 7.00 2.45
CA TYR A 68 -14.25 7.00 3.75
C TYR A 68 -15.30 5.89 3.84
N THR A 69 -15.91 5.51 2.72
CA THR A 69 -16.77 4.31 2.67
C THR A 69 -15.94 3.05 2.97
N ALA A 70 -14.80 2.88 2.32
CA ALA A 70 -13.90 1.75 2.57
C ALA A 70 -13.43 1.72 4.03
N LEU A 71 -13.09 2.88 4.62
CA LEU A 71 -12.72 2.97 6.03
C LEU A 71 -13.84 2.49 6.95
N ARG A 72 -15.07 2.96 6.75
CA ARG A 72 -16.23 2.54 7.55
C ARG A 72 -16.48 1.04 7.43
N ASP A 73 -16.40 0.51 6.21
CA ASP A 73 -16.59 -0.92 5.93
C ASP A 73 -15.48 -1.78 6.54
N ALA A 74 -14.29 -1.20 6.79
CA ALA A 74 -13.18 -1.80 7.52
C ALA A 74 -13.25 -1.56 9.05
N ASN A 75 -14.39 -1.13 9.60
CA ASN A 75 -14.58 -0.76 11.00
C ASN A 75 -13.64 0.37 11.48
N CYS A 76 -13.21 1.23 10.57
CA CYS A 76 -12.48 2.46 10.87
C CYS A 76 -13.45 3.64 11.03
N ASN A 77 -13.01 4.67 11.75
CA ASN A 77 -13.79 5.88 12.04
C ASN A 77 -12.96 7.16 11.97
N ALA A 78 -11.70 7.07 11.62
CA ALA A 78 -10.78 8.19 11.58
C ALA A 78 -9.81 8.09 10.39
N VAL A 79 -9.19 9.21 10.07
CA VAL A 79 -8.13 9.32 9.06
C VAL A 79 -7.14 10.40 9.46
N ARG A 80 -5.87 10.21 9.09
CA ARG A 80 -4.86 11.25 9.11
C ARG A 80 -4.55 11.68 7.69
N LEU A 81 -4.58 12.97 7.43
CA LEU A 81 -4.28 13.56 6.11
C LEU A 81 -2.77 13.79 6.00
N HIS A 82 -2.05 12.72 5.61
CA HIS A 82 -0.61 12.64 5.71
C HIS A 82 0.11 13.75 4.95
N ALA A 83 0.90 14.43 5.72
CA ALA A 83 1.98 15.36 5.54
C ALA A 83 1.67 16.58 4.69
N GLN A 84 0.39 16.91 4.52
CA GLN A 84 -0.02 18.13 3.83
C GLN A 84 -1.50 18.46 4.03
N PRO A 85 -1.89 19.73 3.97
CA PRO A 85 -3.30 20.11 3.92
C PRO A 85 -3.97 19.58 2.66
N PHE A 86 -5.01 18.77 2.81
CA PHE A 86 -5.80 18.30 1.68
C PHE A 86 -6.78 19.39 1.20
N PRO A 87 -7.34 19.27 -0.02
CA PRO A 87 -8.44 20.15 -0.45
C PRO A 87 -9.61 20.11 0.54
N SER A 88 -10.20 21.27 0.85
CA SER A 88 -11.22 21.41 1.90
C SER A 88 -12.44 20.50 1.72
N PHE A 89 -12.78 20.12 0.49
CA PHE A 89 -13.90 19.22 0.26
C PHE A 89 -13.69 17.80 0.84
N TYR A 90 -12.45 17.39 1.18
CA TYR A 90 -12.18 16.19 1.95
C TYR A 90 -12.77 16.27 3.35
N LEU A 91 -12.62 17.43 3.99
CA LEU A 91 -13.20 17.70 5.30
C LEU A 91 -14.73 17.82 5.21
N ASP A 92 -15.25 18.43 4.13
CA ASP A 92 -16.69 18.46 3.89
C ASP A 92 -17.31 17.05 3.83
N VAL A 93 -16.66 16.13 3.10
CA VAL A 93 -17.13 14.75 2.99
C VAL A 93 -16.95 14.00 4.31
N ALA A 94 -15.86 14.27 5.05
CA ALA A 94 -15.66 13.70 6.38
C ALA A 94 -16.75 14.15 7.36
N ASP A 95 -17.12 15.43 7.35
CA ASP A 95 -18.24 15.97 8.13
C ASP A 95 -19.55 15.27 7.81
N GLU A 96 -19.85 15.06 6.53
CA GLU A 96 -21.07 14.40 6.06
C GLU A 96 -21.13 12.92 6.44
N MET A 97 -20.00 12.24 6.37
CA MET A 97 -19.92 10.81 6.62
C MET A 97 -19.63 10.42 8.07
N GLY A 98 -19.22 11.39 8.90
CA GLY A 98 -18.86 11.15 10.30
C GLY A 98 -17.50 10.45 10.46
N ILE A 99 -16.58 10.68 9.54
CA ILE A 99 -15.18 10.29 9.68
C ILE A 99 -14.43 11.39 10.44
N LEU A 100 -13.69 11.02 11.47
CA LEU A 100 -12.88 11.95 12.22
C LEU A 100 -11.51 12.15 11.56
N VAL A 101 -11.02 13.38 11.54
CA VAL A 101 -9.82 13.76 10.80
C VAL A 101 -8.75 14.31 11.74
N LEU A 102 -7.55 13.71 11.70
CA LEU A 102 -6.33 14.35 12.17
C LEU A 102 -5.79 15.18 11.00
N ASP A 103 -5.94 16.49 11.09
CA ASP A 103 -5.51 17.38 10.02
C ASP A 103 -4.05 17.75 10.21
N GLU A 104 -3.26 17.61 9.14
CA GLU A 104 -1.81 17.69 9.25
C GLU A 104 -1.23 18.80 8.40
N SER A 105 -0.21 19.43 8.96
CA SER A 105 0.56 20.46 8.27
C SER A 105 1.42 19.89 7.14
N ALA A 106 1.95 20.76 6.28
CA ALA A 106 2.93 20.37 5.25
C ALA A 106 4.38 20.34 5.80
N MET A 107 4.55 20.25 7.10
CA MET A 107 5.87 20.27 7.71
C MET A 107 6.37 18.85 7.92
N TRP A 108 7.13 18.37 6.95
CA TRP A 108 7.81 17.09 6.99
C TRP A 108 9.16 17.23 6.30
N ALA A 109 10.15 16.47 6.73
CA ALA A 109 11.46 16.48 6.12
C ALA A 109 11.82 15.05 5.72
N SER A 110 11.69 14.77 4.44
CA SER A 110 12.35 13.62 3.83
C SER A 110 13.15 14.09 2.64
N ASP A 111 14.26 13.45 2.36
CA ASP A 111 15.07 13.65 1.15
C ASP A 111 15.50 15.11 0.87
N GLY A 112 15.66 15.92 1.92
CA GLY A 112 16.16 17.28 1.80
C GLY A 112 15.15 18.31 1.29
N GLY A 113 13.83 17.99 1.34
CA GLY A 113 12.79 18.90 0.86
C GLY A 113 12.71 20.21 1.61
N GLN A 114 12.94 20.22 2.92
CA GLN A 114 12.79 21.42 3.74
C GLN A 114 14.13 21.94 4.27
N LYS A 115 14.31 23.27 4.18
CA LYS A 115 15.55 23.92 4.61
C LYS A 115 15.53 24.23 6.10
N LEU A 116 15.66 23.21 6.94
CA LEU A 116 15.60 23.32 8.40
C LEU A 116 16.66 24.26 9.01
N GLY A 117 17.72 24.57 8.28
CA GLY A 117 18.72 25.57 8.70
C GLY A 117 18.34 27.01 8.40
N SER A 118 17.19 27.27 7.74
CA SER A 118 16.74 28.62 7.36
C SER A 118 15.75 29.16 8.37
N GLU A 119 16.01 30.36 8.89
CA GLU A 119 15.05 31.09 9.74
C GLU A 119 13.73 31.36 9.02
N GLU A 120 13.78 31.58 7.71
CA GLU A 120 12.60 31.82 6.89
C GLU A 120 11.68 30.58 6.90
N PHE A 121 12.22 29.38 6.84
CA PHE A 121 11.42 28.16 6.97
C PHE A 121 10.61 28.15 8.27
N TRP A 122 11.24 28.42 9.39
CA TRP A 122 10.57 28.39 10.70
C TRP A 122 9.47 29.45 10.80
N LYS A 123 9.75 30.66 10.34
CA LYS A 123 8.77 31.76 10.29
C LYS A 123 7.59 31.42 9.37
N CYS A 124 7.84 30.87 8.18
CA CYS A 124 6.78 30.43 7.27
C CYS A 124 5.99 29.29 7.85
N SER A 125 6.60 28.37 8.60
CA SER A 125 5.90 27.25 9.24
C SER A 125 4.89 27.70 10.30
N GLU A 126 5.20 28.76 11.05
CA GLU A 126 4.26 29.34 12.02
C GLU A 126 3.02 29.92 11.33
N GLU A 127 3.22 30.69 10.25
CA GLU A 127 2.08 31.24 9.48
C GLU A 127 1.29 30.14 8.78
N HIS A 128 1.98 29.11 8.24
CA HIS A 128 1.34 27.96 7.65
C HIS A 128 0.43 27.24 8.66
N MET A 129 0.91 26.97 9.87
CA MET A 129 0.13 26.35 10.93
C MET A 129 -1.11 27.16 11.29
N LYS A 130 -0.95 28.48 11.43
CA LYS A 130 -2.05 29.40 11.69
C LYS A 130 -3.10 29.36 10.58
N GLN A 131 -2.68 29.41 9.32
CA GLN A 131 -3.60 29.40 8.17
C GLN A 131 -4.35 28.07 8.06
N LEU A 132 -3.69 26.93 8.31
CA LEU A 132 -4.32 25.62 8.35
C LEU A 132 -5.46 25.61 9.39
N VAL A 133 -5.16 25.99 10.63
CA VAL A 133 -6.16 26.04 11.71
C VAL A 133 -7.32 26.97 11.38
N LEU A 134 -7.04 28.17 10.88
CA LEU A 134 -8.08 29.14 10.53
C LEU A 134 -8.98 28.64 9.39
N ARG A 135 -8.41 27.91 8.43
CA ARG A 135 -9.16 27.33 7.31
C ARG A 135 -10.12 26.24 7.81
N ASP A 136 -9.65 25.34 8.68
CA ASP A 136 -10.31 24.05 8.90
C ASP A 136 -11.01 23.92 10.27
N ARG A 137 -10.81 24.85 11.20
CA ARG A 137 -11.38 24.78 12.56
C ARG A 137 -12.91 24.66 12.63
N ASN A 138 -13.64 25.06 11.59
CA ASN A 138 -15.10 24.96 11.55
C ASN A 138 -15.61 23.57 11.15
N HIS A 139 -14.72 22.67 10.67
CA HIS A 139 -15.08 21.31 10.35
C HIS A 139 -15.21 20.47 11.64
N PRO A 140 -16.41 19.96 11.98
CA PRO A 140 -16.59 19.15 13.19
C PRO A 140 -15.86 17.79 13.07
N SER A 141 -15.56 17.31 11.88
CA SER A 141 -14.78 16.08 11.67
C SER A 141 -13.33 16.22 12.15
N VAL A 142 -12.72 17.38 12.07
CA VAL A 142 -11.35 17.59 12.57
C VAL A 142 -11.35 17.43 14.08
N PHE A 143 -10.63 16.41 14.60
CA PHE A 143 -10.54 16.16 16.04
C PHE A 143 -9.25 16.68 16.66
N GLY A 144 -8.23 16.93 15.86
CA GLY A 144 -6.91 17.36 16.33
C GLY A 144 -6.03 17.85 15.18
N TRP A 145 -4.88 18.38 15.57
CA TRP A 145 -3.88 18.96 14.69
C TRP A 145 -2.58 18.14 14.77
N SER A 146 -2.06 17.69 13.65
CA SER A 146 -0.70 17.17 13.54
C SER A 146 0.21 18.29 13.04
N VAL A 147 1.17 18.68 13.88
CA VAL A 147 1.99 19.87 13.63
C VAL A 147 3.17 19.60 12.70
N SER A 148 3.61 18.33 12.61
CA SER A 148 4.70 17.90 11.70
C SER A 148 4.69 16.38 11.52
N ASN A 149 5.47 15.92 10.55
CA ASN A 149 5.74 14.50 10.30
C ASN A 149 7.23 14.23 10.18
N GLU A 150 7.77 13.34 11.03
CA GLU A 150 9.11 12.71 10.93
C GLU A 150 10.30 13.67 10.70
N ILE A 151 10.28 14.88 11.23
CA ILE A 151 11.39 15.81 11.09
C ILE A 151 12.56 15.40 12.01
N MET A 152 12.29 14.98 13.25
CA MET A 152 13.30 14.55 14.20
C MET A 152 14.15 13.36 13.70
N PRO A 153 13.55 12.28 13.17
CA PRO A 153 14.29 11.18 12.57
C PRO A 153 15.22 11.65 11.44
N ILE A 154 14.78 12.62 10.63
CA ILE A 154 15.61 13.18 9.56
C ILE A 154 16.78 13.99 10.12
N ILE A 155 16.56 14.83 11.13
CA ILE A 155 17.64 15.58 11.80
C ILE A 155 18.67 14.59 12.35
N ARG A 156 18.23 13.55 13.05
CA ARG A 156 19.12 12.57 13.69
C ARG A 156 19.82 11.65 12.70
N GLY A 157 19.11 11.16 11.70
CA GLY A 157 19.62 10.19 10.74
C GLY A 157 20.30 10.82 9.53
N VAL A 158 19.56 11.60 8.76
CA VAL A 158 20.03 12.13 7.47
C VAL A 158 20.96 13.32 7.67
N MET A 159 20.60 14.25 8.57
CA MET A 159 21.38 15.47 8.82
C MET A 159 22.47 15.27 9.89
N ARG A 160 22.67 14.04 10.35
CA ARG A 160 23.72 13.64 11.29
C ARG A 160 23.78 14.51 12.57
N ASN A 161 22.62 14.81 13.14
CA ASN A 161 22.47 15.66 14.33
C ASN A 161 23.10 17.05 14.17
N ALA A 162 22.86 17.72 13.05
CA ALA A 162 23.37 19.07 12.83
C ALA A 162 23.06 19.97 14.04
N PRO A 163 24.09 20.68 14.59
CA PRO A 163 23.95 21.41 15.85
C PRO A 163 22.78 22.38 15.86
N GLY A 164 22.01 22.37 16.94
CA GLY A 164 20.90 23.30 17.18
C GLY A 164 19.60 23.01 16.45
N LEU A 165 19.58 22.13 15.42
CA LEU A 165 18.35 21.85 14.68
C LEU A 165 17.34 21.09 15.52
N GLU A 166 17.77 20.12 16.33
CA GLU A 166 16.88 19.38 17.20
C GLU A 166 16.22 20.28 18.24
N ASP A 167 17.00 21.14 18.90
CA ASP A 167 16.47 22.07 19.91
C ASP A 167 15.52 23.10 19.27
N ASN A 168 15.84 23.54 18.06
CA ASN A 168 14.97 24.44 17.31
C ASN A 168 13.64 23.77 16.94
N LEU A 169 13.66 22.51 16.50
CA LEU A 169 12.45 21.74 16.23
C LEU A 169 11.61 21.58 17.51
N VAL A 170 12.22 21.17 18.61
CA VAL A 170 11.52 21.01 19.90
C VAL A 170 10.90 22.31 20.37
N LYS A 171 11.59 23.45 20.20
CA LYS A 171 11.01 24.78 20.44
C LYS A 171 9.78 25.01 19.56
N HIS A 172 9.83 24.64 18.29
CA HIS A 172 8.71 24.87 17.37
C HIS A 172 7.54 23.91 17.61
N PHE A 173 7.73 22.72 18.16
CA PHE A 173 6.60 21.91 18.64
C PHE A 173 5.70 22.70 19.61
N LYS A 174 6.32 23.40 20.54
CA LYS A 174 5.59 24.27 21.47
C LYS A 174 4.92 25.43 20.76
N ILE A 175 5.63 26.12 19.88
CA ILE A 175 5.10 27.28 19.14
C ILE A 175 3.90 26.86 18.27
N TRP A 176 4.04 25.78 17.50
CA TRP A 176 2.96 25.29 16.63
C TRP A 176 1.75 24.80 17.43
N SER A 177 1.97 24.10 18.52
CA SER A 177 0.90 23.67 19.44
C SER A 177 0.18 24.88 20.05
N ASP A 178 0.91 25.91 20.48
CA ASP A 178 0.32 27.15 21.00
C ASP A 178 -0.50 27.90 19.94
N ILE A 179 -0.04 27.88 18.69
CA ILE A 179 -0.79 28.44 17.56
C ILE A 179 -2.11 27.66 17.37
N CYS A 180 -2.06 26.34 17.40
CA CYS A 180 -3.27 25.53 17.30
C CYS A 180 -4.29 25.91 18.37
N PHE A 181 -3.89 25.92 19.64
CA PHE A 181 -4.81 26.22 20.75
C PHE A 181 -5.24 27.67 20.82
N LYS A 182 -4.41 28.60 20.33
CA LYS A 182 -4.78 30.01 20.23
C LYS A 182 -5.92 30.26 19.24
N TYR A 183 -5.86 29.61 18.07
CA TYR A 183 -6.84 29.82 17.01
C TYR A 183 -7.99 28.82 17.02
N ASP A 184 -7.83 27.71 17.75
CA ASP A 184 -8.86 26.71 17.99
C ASP A 184 -8.78 26.10 19.41
N PRO A 185 -9.30 26.77 20.41
CA PRO A 185 -9.30 26.27 21.79
C PRO A 185 -10.29 25.11 22.00
N SER A 186 -11.05 24.72 20.99
CA SER A 186 -12.08 23.68 21.11
C SER A 186 -11.52 22.26 20.93
N ARG A 187 -10.26 22.13 20.50
CA ARG A 187 -9.58 20.83 20.34
C ARG A 187 -8.44 20.69 21.34
N ALA A 188 -8.40 19.55 22.01
CA ALA A 188 -7.37 19.27 22.99
C ALA A 188 -6.13 18.56 22.41
N TRP A 189 -6.20 18.14 21.13
CA TRP A 189 -5.18 17.34 20.49
C TRP A 189 -4.23 18.18 19.62
N ALA A 190 -2.92 18.09 19.97
CA ALA A 190 -1.83 18.43 19.06
C ALA A 190 -0.76 17.34 19.17
N SER A 191 -0.27 16.85 18.05
CA SER A 191 0.78 15.83 17.95
C SER A 191 1.79 16.20 16.87
N ALA A 192 2.98 15.61 16.97
CA ALA A 192 3.96 15.56 15.90
C ALA A 192 4.14 14.09 15.53
N ASP A 193 3.76 13.72 14.33
CA ASP A 193 3.67 12.33 13.94
C ASP A 193 5.06 11.71 13.72
N GLY A 194 5.30 10.56 14.38
CA GLY A 194 6.60 9.88 14.38
C GLY A 194 7.67 10.51 15.26
N GLU A 195 7.30 11.49 16.08
CA GLU A 195 8.24 12.29 16.88
C GLU A 195 7.99 12.21 18.38
N ASP A 196 7.30 11.17 18.79
CA ASP A 196 6.87 10.97 20.18
C ASP A 196 5.99 12.13 20.72
N ASP A 197 6.33 12.71 21.87
CA ASP A 197 5.64 13.84 22.45
C ASP A 197 6.48 15.13 22.48
N GLY A 198 7.51 15.19 21.65
CA GLY A 198 8.38 16.35 21.56
C GLY A 198 9.07 16.69 22.87
N ARG A 199 9.64 15.73 23.56
CA ARG A 199 10.23 15.89 24.91
C ARG A 199 9.21 16.40 25.96
N GLY A 200 7.97 15.96 25.87
CA GLY A 200 6.93 16.33 26.83
C GLY A 200 6.14 17.60 26.49
N LEU A 201 6.44 18.28 25.38
CA LEU A 201 5.80 19.53 25.00
C LEU A 201 4.45 19.36 24.31
N LEU A 202 4.20 18.21 23.71
CA LEU A 202 2.94 17.91 23.03
C LEU A 202 2.00 17.11 23.94
N PRO A 203 0.70 17.36 23.89
CA PRO A 203 -0.28 16.69 24.73
C PRO A 203 -0.53 15.25 24.33
N PHE A 204 -0.16 14.83 23.11
CA PHE A 204 -0.39 13.52 22.59
C PHE A 204 0.91 12.89 22.06
N TYR A 205 1.11 11.59 22.40
CA TYR A 205 2.31 10.84 22.01
C TYR A 205 2.00 10.01 20.75
N MET A 206 2.70 10.25 19.65
CA MET A 206 2.45 9.57 18.37
C MET A 206 3.65 8.73 17.92
N VAL A 207 3.43 7.42 17.76
CA VAL A 207 4.45 6.44 17.36
C VAL A 207 4.37 6.15 15.86
N HIS A 208 5.51 6.04 15.20
CA HIS A 208 5.63 5.49 13.84
C HIS A 208 6.49 4.23 13.82
N TYR A 209 6.06 3.20 13.08
CA TYR A 209 6.78 1.94 12.81
C TYR A 209 7.42 1.27 14.03
N GLY A 210 7.05 1.69 15.22
CA GLY A 210 7.53 1.10 16.46
C GLY A 210 6.94 -0.28 16.67
N GLY A 211 7.79 -1.26 16.99
CA GLY A 211 7.35 -2.57 17.45
C GLY A 211 6.67 -2.49 18.84
N GLU A 212 6.26 -3.63 19.37
CA GLU A 212 5.56 -3.74 20.67
C GLU A 212 6.27 -2.99 21.81
N GLY A 213 7.61 -2.97 21.81
CA GLY A 213 8.39 -2.24 22.83
C GLY A 213 8.19 -0.73 22.79
N ALA A 214 8.04 -0.11 21.62
CA ALA A 214 7.74 1.31 21.49
C ALA A 214 6.33 1.63 21.95
N MET A 215 5.36 0.79 21.60
CA MET A 215 3.95 0.91 22.05
C MET A 215 3.84 0.79 23.58
N LYS A 216 4.60 -0.13 24.16
CA LYS A 216 4.68 -0.29 25.63
C LYS A 216 5.23 0.98 26.29
N ARG A 217 6.32 1.56 25.79
CA ARG A 217 6.88 2.83 26.33
C ARG A 217 5.89 3.99 26.22
N ALA A 218 5.19 4.11 25.09
CA ALA A 218 4.18 5.13 24.91
C ALA A 218 3.03 4.97 25.94
N TYR A 219 2.56 3.75 26.15
CA TYR A 219 1.56 3.45 27.19
C TYR A 219 2.04 3.78 28.61
N GLU A 220 3.29 3.40 28.93
CA GLU A 220 3.91 3.64 30.24
C GLU A 220 4.21 5.13 30.52
N SER A 221 4.21 6.00 29.48
CA SER A 221 4.32 7.44 29.67
C SER A 221 3.13 8.06 30.41
N GLY A 222 1.99 7.34 30.49
CA GLY A 222 0.76 7.83 31.10
C GLY A 222 0.01 8.88 30.27
N LYS A 223 0.55 9.31 29.13
CA LYS A 223 -0.10 10.25 28.20
C LYS A 223 -1.08 9.52 27.28
N PRO A 224 -2.08 10.21 26.73
CA PRO A 224 -2.79 9.73 25.57
C PRO A 224 -1.83 9.50 24.43
N TRP A 225 -1.93 8.35 23.77
CA TRP A 225 -1.00 7.97 22.72
C TRP A 225 -1.67 7.23 21.57
N GLY A 226 -0.99 7.13 20.46
CA GLY A 226 -1.46 6.44 19.28
C GLY A 226 -0.34 6.08 18.30
N VAL A 227 -0.76 5.49 17.21
CA VAL A 227 0.12 5.11 16.10
C VAL A 227 -0.33 5.85 14.85
N GLY A 228 0.52 6.71 14.32
CA GLY A 228 0.27 7.43 13.06
C GLY A 228 0.58 6.57 11.85
N GLU A 229 1.66 5.77 11.92
CA GLU A 229 2.08 4.87 10.85
C GLU A 229 2.56 3.54 11.41
N ALA A 230 2.05 2.46 10.85
CA ALA A 230 2.44 1.11 11.23
C ALA A 230 2.31 0.17 10.04
N CYS A 231 3.07 -0.92 10.09
CA CYS A 231 3.30 -1.89 9.04
C CYS A 231 3.85 -1.25 7.74
N ASN A 232 4.42 -2.08 6.88
CA ASN A 232 5.09 -1.59 5.66
C ASN A 232 4.21 -1.85 4.42
N ALA A 233 2.94 -1.48 4.50
CA ALA A 233 1.98 -1.72 3.45
C ALA A 233 2.23 -0.93 2.15
N TYR A 234 3.10 0.06 2.22
CA TYR A 234 3.52 0.83 1.04
C TYR A 234 4.64 0.17 0.22
N TYR A 235 5.18 -0.94 0.68
CA TYR A 235 6.10 -1.72 -0.14
C TYR A 235 5.32 -2.54 -1.16
N GLY A 236 5.51 -2.21 -2.44
CA GLY A 236 4.70 -2.74 -3.51
C GLY A 236 5.36 -3.88 -4.28
N THR A 237 6.69 -4.04 -4.22
CA THR A 237 7.34 -5.14 -4.93
C THR A 237 7.55 -6.36 -4.03
N PRO A 238 7.61 -7.58 -4.61
CA PRO A 238 7.94 -8.78 -3.87
C PRO A 238 9.24 -8.67 -3.07
N GLU A 239 10.27 -8.09 -3.66
CA GLU A 239 11.56 -7.89 -3.01
C GLU A 239 11.45 -6.93 -1.83
N GLN A 240 10.71 -5.85 -1.99
CA GLN A 240 10.49 -4.88 -0.91
C GLN A 240 9.77 -5.52 0.27
N VAL A 241 8.69 -6.28 0.00
CA VAL A 241 7.94 -6.99 1.04
C VAL A 241 8.81 -8.07 1.70
N SER A 242 9.60 -8.82 0.93
CA SER A 242 10.54 -9.82 1.46
C SER A 242 11.58 -9.20 2.37
N ASN A 243 12.17 -8.09 1.96
CA ASN A 243 13.19 -7.39 2.74
C ASN A 243 12.62 -6.83 4.04
N ALA A 244 11.41 -6.24 3.98
CA ALA A 244 10.73 -5.70 5.16
C ALA A 244 10.34 -6.80 6.16
N ALA A 245 9.84 -7.93 5.67
CA ALA A 245 9.45 -9.06 6.51
C ALA A 245 10.64 -9.85 7.09
N LYS A 246 11.86 -9.60 6.61
CA LYS A 246 13.08 -10.38 6.94
C LYS A 246 12.93 -11.89 6.77
N ASP A 247 11.96 -12.28 5.99
CA ASP A 247 11.58 -13.68 5.75
C ASP A 247 11.08 -13.78 4.30
N GLY A 248 12.02 -14.02 3.39
CA GLY A 248 11.77 -14.07 1.96
C GLY A 248 10.69 -15.05 1.53
N GLY A 249 10.39 -16.08 2.35
CA GLY A 249 9.32 -17.04 2.06
C GLY A 249 7.92 -16.50 2.29
N ARG A 250 7.75 -15.48 3.12
CA ARG A 250 6.41 -14.96 3.48
C ARG A 250 5.76 -14.14 2.37
N ALA A 251 6.55 -13.52 1.52
CA ALA A 251 6.06 -12.60 0.50
C ALA A 251 5.46 -13.30 -0.73
N TYR A 252 5.65 -14.60 -0.88
CA TYR A 252 5.55 -15.26 -2.18
C TYR A 252 4.65 -16.50 -2.20
N ARG A 253 3.51 -16.46 -1.56
CA ARG A 253 2.65 -17.64 -1.54
C ARG A 253 1.66 -17.71 -2.68
N SER A 254 1.14 -16.55 -3.04
CA SER A 254 0.18 -16.34 -4.12
C SER A 254 0.28 -14.90 -4.56
N PHE A 255 -0.46 -14.49 -5.57
CA PHE A 255 -0.57 -13.08 -5.93
C PHE A 255 -1.16 -12.27 -4.77
N GLU A 256 -2.16 -12.80 -4.10
CA GLU A 256 -2.72 -12.25 -2.86
C GLU A 256 -1.81 -12.54 -1.66
N GLY A 257 -1.04 -13.58 -1.69
CA GLY A 257 -0.18 -14.04 -0.58
C GLY A 257 0.93 -13.08 -0.20
N ARG A 258 1.38 -12.23 -1.12
CA ARG A 258 2.25 -11.10 -0.81
C ARG A 258 1.59 -10.18 0.20
N MET A 259 0.29 -9.97 0.03
CA MET A 259 -0.51 -9.11 0.90
C MET A 259 -1.04 -9.84 2.12
N GLU A 260 -1.12 -11.17 2.10
CA GLU A 260 -1.46 -11.98 3.28
C GLU A 260 -0.43 -11.77 4.39
N SER A 261 0.85 -11.73 4.05
CA SER A 261 1.91 -11.45 5.02
C SER A 261 1.75 -10.06 5.63
N VAL A 262 1.57 -9.05 4.79
CA VAL A 262 1.34 -7.67 5.25
C VAL A 262 0.01 -7.56 6.02
N ALA A 263 -1.01 -8.30 5.60
CA ALA A 263 -2.30 -8.35 6.30
C ALA A 263 -2.17 -8.91 7.71
N VAL A 264 -1.41 -9.99 7.89
CA VAL A 264 -1.14 -10.57 9.22
C VAL A 264 -0.32 -9.60 10.08
N ASP A 265 0.66 -8.92 9.51
CA ASP A 265 1.46 -7.93 10.23
C ASP A 265 0.61 -6.72 10.66
N ALA A 266 -0.28 -6.24 9.79
CA ALA A 266 -1.24 -5.18 10.12
C ALA A 266 -2.19 -5.61 11.25
N TYR A 267 -2.73 -6.82 11.18
CA TYR A 267 -3.58 -7.38 12.23
C TYR A 267 -2.86 -7.44 13.58
N ASN A 268 -1.64 -7.96 13.60
CA ASN A 268 -0.83 -8.09 14.81
C ASN A 268 -0.46 -6.71 15.38
N SER A 269 -0.12 -5.76 14.51
CA SER A 269 0.14 -4.38 14.93
C SER A 269 -1.08 -3.75 15.60
N LEU A 270 -2.27 -3.86 15.00
CA LEU A 270 -3.51 -3.34 15.58
C LEU A 270 -3.90 -4.08 16.89
N ALA A 271 -3.63 -5.38 16.97
CA ALA A 271 -3.83 -6.14 18.21
C ALA A 271 -2.93 -5.63 19.35
N ASN A 272 -1.66 -5.32 19.05
CA ASN A 272 -0.74 -4.73 20.02
C ASN A 272 -1.15 -3.30 20.41
N GLN A 273 -1.57 -2.47 19.45
CA GLN A 273 -2.10 -1.14 19.71
C GLN A 273 -3.32 -1.22 20.66
N ARG A 274 -4.18 -2.22 20.45
CA ARG A 274 -5.34 -2.49 21.34
C ARG A 274 -4.90 -2.96 22.72
N LYS A 275 -3.94 -3.88 22.79
CA LYS A 275 -3.38 -4.40 24.06
C LYS A 275 -2.86 -3.29 24.97
N TYR A 276 -2.21 -2.29 24.40
CA TYR A 276 -1.68 -1.13 25.13
C TYR A 276 -2.61 0.09 25.14
N ASN A 277 -3.91 -0.09 24.86
CA ASN A 277 -4.93 0.95 24.94
C ASN A 277 -4.63 2.22 24.14
N ALA A 278 -4.06 2.09 22.94
CA ALA A 278 -3.86 3.24 22.05
C ALA A 278 -5.19 3.96 21.78
N SER A 279 -5.22 5.27 21.94
CA SER A 279 -6.38 6.13 21.64
C SER A 279 -6.55 6.35 20.13
N TYR A 280 -5.46 6.33 19.37
CA TYR A 280 -5.46 6.32 17.92
C TYR A 280 -4.74 5.07 17.42
N ARG A 281 -5.50 4.20 16.74
CA ARG A 281 -5.01 2.94 16.18
C ARG A 281 -5.02 3.03 14.69
N SER A 282 -3.89 2.86 14.05
CA SER A 282 -3.84 2.94 12.60
C SER A 282 -2.78 2.03 11.99
N VAL A 283 -2.85 1.95 10.68
CA VAL A 283 -1.84 1.37 9.79
C VAL A 283 -1.47 2.41 8.73
N PHE A 284 -0.35 2.25 8.11
CA PHE A 284 0.04 3.00 6.94
C PHE A 284 0.36 2.01 5.82
N ASN A 285 -0.59 1.75 4.90
CA ASN A 285 -1.95 2.27 4.81
C ASN A 285 -2.91 1.18 4.34
N LEU A 286 -4.21 1.39 4.58
CA LEU A 286 -5.27 0.53 4.06
C LEU A 286 -5.45 0.70 2.56
N ILE A 287 -5.36 1.93 2.07
CA ILE A 287 -5.57 2.29 0.67
C ILE A 287 -4.27 2.78 0.07
N TRP A 288 -3.80 2.07 -0.96
CA TRP A 288 -2.56 2.41 -1.65
C TRP A 288 -2.83 3.28 -2.87
N TYR A 289 -2.22 4.43 -2.95
CA TYR A 289 -2.29 5.47 -4.00
C TYR A 289 -3.59 5.57 -4.81
N GLY A 290 -4.58 4.75 -4.52
CA GLY A 290 -5.92 4.78 -5.11
C GLY A 290 -5.98 4.59 -6.62
N LEU A 291 -4.88 4.26 -7.26
CA LEU A 291 -4.77 4.18 -8.70
C LEU A 291 -4.71 2.73 -9.17
N GLN A 292 -5.37 2.46 -10.28
CA GLN A 292 -5.19 1.22 -11.00
C GLN A 292 -3.74 1.11 -11.48
N PRO A 293 -3.14 -0.09 -11.50
CA PRO A 293 -1.84 -0.28 -12.10
C PRO A 293 -1.85 0.21 -13.56
N LEU A 294 -0.91 1.05 -13.90
CA LEU A 294 -0.68 1.45 -15.27
C LEU A 294 0.47 0.59 -15.83
N PRO A 295 0.41 0.15 -17.08
CA PRO A 295 1.47 -0.63 -17.72
C PRO A 295 2.65 0.29 -18.06
N LEU A 296 3.31 0.78 -17.02
CA LEU A 296 4.44 1.70 -17.14
C LEU A 296 5.74 0.91 -17.24
N GLY A 297 6.61 1.27 -18.16
CA GLY A 297 7.97 0.74 -18.25
C GLY A 297 8.93 1.39 -17.25
N LEU A 298 10.21 1.03 -17.33
CA LEU A 298 11.26 1.72 -16.59
C LEU A 298 11.38 3.18 -17.05
N LYS A 299 11.55 4.09 -16.10
CA LYS A 299 11.77 5.50 -16.41
C LYS A 299 13.04 5.67 -17.22
N ASP A 300 12.91 6.26 -18.41
CA ASP A 300 14.04 6.68 -19.22
C ASP A 300 14.46 8.10 -18.83
N GLN A 301 15.53 8.20 -18.05
CA GLN A 301 16.05 9.48 -17.57
C GLN A 301 16.72 10.32 -18.66
N THR A 302 16.94 9.75 -19.84
CA THR A 302 17.58 10.47 -20.97
C THR A 302 16.57 11.26 -21.79
N LYS A 303 15.28 11.02 -21.61
CA LYS A 303 14.20 11.66 -22.37
C LYS A 303 13.47 12.71 -21.56
N ALA A 304 13.16 13.81 -22.22
CA ALA A 304 12.24 14.80 -21.64
C ALA A 304 10.85 14.21 -21.47
N PRO A 305 10.11 14.59 -20.41
CA PRO A 305 8.73 14.14 -20.18
C PRO A 305 7.82 14.58 -21.33
N THR A 306 6.89 13.71 -21.70
CA THR A 306 5.86 13.99 -22.72
C THR A 306 4.47 13.74 -22.11
N LEU A 307 3.43 14.25 -22.77
CA LEU A 307 2.04 14.00 -22.34
C LEU A 307 1.65 12.52 -22.39
N LYS A 308 2.40 11.68 -23.11
CA LYS A 308 2.18 10.24 -23.16
C LYS A 308 2.71 9.51 -21.93
N ASP A 309 3.59 10.15 -21.16
CA ASP A 309 4.19 9.54 -19.98
C ASP A 309 3.24 9.54 -18.76
N GLY A 310 2.07 10.14 -18.89
CA GLY A 310 1.08 10.25 -17.83
C GLY A 310 1.38 11.34 -16.80
N ILE A 311 0.52 11.45 -15.80
CA ILE A 311 0.51 12.59 -14.87
C ILE A 311 1.63 12.52 -13.84
N ALA A 312 2.07 11.32 -13.49
CA ALA A 312 2.95 11.09 -12.33
C ALA A 312 4.39 10.79 -12.70
N PHE A 313 4.70 10.51 -13.97
CA PHE A 313 6.00 10.00 -14.35
C PHE A 313 6.49 10.60 -15.66
N THR A 314 7.79 10.82 -15.71
CA THR A 314 8.49 11.27 -16.90
C THR A 314 9.00 10.04 -17.64
N SER A 315 8.93 9.97 -18.91
CA SER A 315 9.48 8.98 -19.87
C SER A 315 9.80 7.57 -19.35
N PHE A 316 9.33 6.58 -20.05
CA PHE A 316 9.56 5.16 -19.75
C PHE A 316 10.21 4.43 -20.92
N VAL A 317 10.94 3.37 -20.64
CA VAL A 317 11.46 2.46 -21.64
C VAL A 317 10.37 1.47 -22.00
N GLU A 318 9.91 1.49 -23.26
CA GLU A 318 8.85 0.62 -23.73
C GLU A 318 9.23 -0.86 -23.57
N GLY A 319 8.28 -1.67 -23.14
CA GLY A 319 8.43 -3.12 -23.02
C GLY A 319 9.32 -3.61 -21.88
N LYS A 320 9.76 -2.74 -20.98
CA LYS A 320 10.47 -3.14 -19.75
C LYS A 320 9.59 -2.91 -18.54
N PRO A 321 9.41 -3.91 -17.65
CA PRO A 321 8.71 -3.73 -16.40
C PRO A 321 9.39 -2.64 -15.57
N GLY A 322 8.60 -1.72 -15.06
CA GLY A 322 9.08 -0.66 -14.17
C GLY A 322 8.79 -0.98 -12.72
N VAL A 323 9.51 -0.32 -11.83
CA VAL A 323 9.24 -0.41 -10.38
C VAL A 323 7.88 0.21 -10.04
N GLN A 324 7.43 1.18 -10.81
CA GLN A 324 6.23 1.96 -10.52
C GLN A 324 4.91 1.18 -10.63
N PRO A 325 4.67 0.36 -11.66
CA PRO A 325 3.47 -0.48 -11.72
C PRO A 325 3.36 -1.42 -10.54
N GLU A 326 4.48 -1.93 -10.07
CA GLU A 326 4.56 -2.82 -8.92
C GLU A 326 4.28 -2.09 -7.61
N ARG A 327 4.64 -0.80 -7.50
CA ARG A 327 4.32 0.06 -6.36
C ARG A 327 2.87 0.53 -6.35
N ILE A 328 2.32 0.81 -7.52
CA ILE A 328 0.94 1.27 -7.71
C ILE A 328 0.00 0.05 -7.81
N GLY A 329 0.59 -1.11 -7.90
CA GLY A 329 -0.07 -2.37 -8.20
C GLY A 329 -1.12 -2.80 -7.19
N PRO A 330 -1.77 -3.91 -7.48
CA PRO A 330 -2.95 -4.39 -6.80
C PRO A 330 -2.66 -4.97 -5.41
N TYR A 331 -1.76 -4.36 -4.66
CA TYR A 331 -1.25 -4.90 -3.39
C TYR A 331 -1.97 -4.36 -2.16
N SER A 332 -2.83 -3.38 -2.35
CA SER A 332 -3.68 -2.79 -1.30
C SER A 332 -5.09 -2.56 -1.81
N THR A 333 -5.98 -2.19 -0.91
CA THR A 333 -7.31 -1.73 -1.30
C THR A 333 -7.19 -0.49 -2.19
N THR A 334 -7.80 -0.54 -3.37
CA THR A 334 -7.79 0.55 -4.35
C THR A 334 -9.15 1.21 -4.44
N VAL A 335 -9.15 2.52 -4.60
CA VAL A 335 -10.36 3.34 -4.78
C VAL A 335 -10.58 3.58 -6.27
N ASN A 336 -11.83 3.48 -6.71
CA ASN A 336 -12.23 3.95 -8.02
C ASN A 336 -12.37 5.48 -7.99
N PRO A 337 -11.53 6.23 -8.70
CA PRO A 337 -11.55 7.69 -8.69
C PRO A 337 -12.80 8.32 -9.34
N GLY A 338 -13.68 7.51 -9.92
CA GLY A 338 -14.93 7.96 -10.51
C GLY A 338 -14.92 8.20 -12.02
N TYR A 339 -13.88 7.79 -12.70
CA TYR A 339 -13.82 7.86 -14.17
C TYR A 339 -14.70 6.81 -14.85
N ASP A 340 -14.97 5.71 -14.16
CA ASP A 340 -15.90 4.67 -14.63
C ASP A 340 -16.94 4.37 -13.54
N PRO A 341 -18.17 4.87 -13.69
CA PRO A 341 -19.23 4.67 -12.71
C PRO A 341 -19.75 3.22 -12.65
N SER A 342 -19.42 2.37 -13.62
CA SER A 342 -19.79 0.95 -13.60
C SER A 342 -18.91 0.13 -12.65
N LEU A 343 -17.72 0.64 -12.29
CA LEU A 343 -16.83 0.01 -11.35
C LEU A 343 -17.28 0.26 -9.90
N PRO A 344 -17.04 -0.68 -8.98
CA PRO A 344 -17.31 -0.48 -7.56
C PRO A 344 -16.50 0.71 -7.01
N LEU A 345 -16.98 1.31 -5.91
CA LEU A 345 -16.29 2.44 -5.28
C LEU A 345 -14.84 2.12 -4.90
N TYR A 346 -14.60 0.89 -4.48
CA TYR A 346 -13.26 0.41 -4.13
C TYR A 346 -13.18 -1.12 -4.35
N LYS A 347 -11.97 -1.62 -4.44
CA LYS A 347 -11.65 -3.05 -4.52
C LYS A 347 -10.77 -3.42 -3.33
N THR A 348 -11.18 -4.43 -2.57
CA THR A 348 -10.46 -4.88 -1.38
C THR A 348 -9.33 -5.85 -1.70
N TRP A 349 -8.34 -5.89 -0.80
CA TRP A 349 -7.24 -6.84 -0.77
C TRP A 349 -7.11 -7.45 0.64
N PRO A 350 -6.28 -8.47 0.86
CA PRO A 350 -6.20 -9.20 2.13
C PRO A 350 -6.08 -8.32 3.38
N MET A 351 -5.35 -7.21 3.30
CA MET A 351 -5.18 -6.31 4.43
C MET A 351 -6.50 -5.65 4.88
N PHE A 352 -7.44 -5.42 3.96
CA PHE A 352 -8.77 -4.88 4.32
C PHE A 352 -9.50 -5.78 5.32
N ASP A 353 -9.53 -7.08 5.04
CA ASP A 353 -10.19 -8.05 5.93
C ASP A 353 -9.48 -8.15 7.28
N ALA A 354 -8.15 -8.08 7.28
CA ALA A 354 -7.35 -8.12 8.50
C ALA A 354 -7.61 -6.89 9.39
N ILE A 355 -7.64 -5.69 8.81
CA ILE A 355 -7.95 -4.44 9.53
C ILE A 355 -9.38 -4.46 10.03
N LYS A 356 -10.34 -4.90 9.20
CA LYS A 356 -11.75 -5.04 9.60
C LYS A 356 -11.90 -5.96 10.80
N ALA A 357 -11.23 -7.11 10.80
CA ALA A 357 -11.27 -8.07 11.90
C ALA A 357 -10.63 -7.51 13.18
N ALA A 358 -9.47 -6.85 13.07
CA ALA A 358 -8.78 -6.26 14.21
C ALA A 358 -9.56 -5.10 14.86
N ASN A 359 -10.29 -4.33 14.03
CA ASN A 359 -11.09 -3.19 14.49
C ASN A 359 -12.51 -3.56 14.91
N ALA A 360 -12.94 -4.81 14.76
CA ALA A 360 -14.24 -5.27 15.22
C ALA A 360 -14.38 -5.22 16.76
N GLU A 361 -15.60 -5.09 17.25
CA GLU A 361 -15.93 -5.15 18.69
C GLU A 361 -17.00 -6.22 18.93
N PRO A 362 -16.64 -7.37 19.50
CA PRO A 362 -15.28 -7.80 19.88
C PRO A 362 -14.36 -8.05 18.68
N MET A 363 -13.05 -7.99 18.92
CA MET A 363 -12.04 -8.30 17.89
C MET A 363 -12.27 -9.69 17.31
N GLN A 364 -12.25 -9.80 15.97
CA GLN A 364 -12.44 -11.05 15.25
C GLN A 364 -11.08 -11.67 14.89
N PRO A 365 -10.99 -12.99 14.73
CA PRO A 365 -9.75 -13.65 14.30
C PRO A 365 -9.37 -13.23 12.87
N CYS A 366 -8.06 -13.12 12.62
CA CYS A 366 -7.55 -12.93 11.28
C CYS A 366 -7.78 -14.21 10.44
N LYS A 367 -8.40 -14.05 9.27
CA LYS A 367 -8.59 -15.22 8.37
C LYS A 367 -7.32 -15.60 7.62
N TRP A 368 -6.36 -14.67 7.53
CA TRP A 368 -5.10 -14.89 6.82
C TRP A 368 -4.09 -15.55 7.74
N VAL A 369 -3.43 -16.57 7.24
CA VAL A 369 -2.40 -17.31 7.97
C VAL A 369 -1.16 -17.36 7.11
N VAL A 370 -0.08 -16.82 7.63
CA VAL A 370 1.25 -17.01 7.02
C VAL A 370 1.70 -18.45 7.34
N LYS A 371 1.60 -19.33 6.36
CA LYS A 371 2.20 -20.65 6.46
C LYS A 371 3.68 -20.52 6.06
N ASN A 372 4.63 -20.92 6.90
CA ASN A 372 6.01 -21.02 6.50
C ASN A 372 6.11 -22.08 5.40
N VAL A 373 6.40 -21.64 4.18
CA VAL A 373 6.84 -22.56 3.13
C VAL A 373 8.33 -22.73 3.38
N THR A 374 8.70 -23.85 3.97
CA THR A 374 10.08 -24.30 3.87
C THR A 374 10.25 -24.66 2.39
N PRO A 375 11.13 -24.00 1.63
CA PRO A 375 11.46 -24.46 0.29
C PRO A 375 11.82 -25.94 0.44
N ALA A 376 11.20 -26.80 -0.36
CA ALA A 376 11.65 -28.17 -0.42
C ALA A 376 13.16 -28.10 -0.66
N LYS A 377 13.97 -28.74 0.21
CA LYS A 377 15.41 -28.82 -0.03
C LYS A 377 15.55 -29.29 -1.45
N ALA A 378 16.25 -28.54 -2.28
CA ALA A 378 16.55 -28.96 -3.64
C ALA A 378 17.15 -30.36 -3.54
N ALA A 379 16.33 -31.35 -3.85
CA ALA A 379 16.82 -32.67 -4.07
C ALA A 379 17.87 -32.55 -5.17
N ASN A 380 18.91 -33.31 -5.15
CA ASN A 380 20.02 -33.26 -6.09
C ASN A 380 19.48 -33.13 -7.53
N VAL A 381 19.29 -31.90 -8.01
CA VAL A 381 18.83 -31.67 -9.36
C VAL A 381 19.92 -32.16 -10.29
N LYS A 382 19.69 -33.28 -10.92
CA LYS A 382 20.60 -33.79 -11.97
C LYS A 382 20.65 -32.72 -13.04
N LYS A 383 21.82 -32.17 -13.31
CA LYS A 383 22.00 -31.22 -14.41
C LYS A 383 21.55 -31.88 -15.69
N VAL A 384 20.50 -31.38 -16.30
CA VAL A 384 20.06 -31.81 -17.64
C VAL A 384 21.17 -31.49 -18.63
N LYS A 385 21.69 -32.53 -19.28
CA LYS A 385 22.84 -32.37 -20.18
C LYS A 385 22.45 -31.99 -21.59
N SER A 386 21.22 -32.28 -21.99
CA SER A 386 20.73 -31.99 -23.34
C SER A 386 19.26 -31.56 -23.34
N ILE A 387 19.00 -30.40 -23.93
CA ILE A 387 17.66 -29.80 -24.05
C ILE A 387 17.35 -29.58 -25.52
N LYS A 388 16.18 -30.02 -25.96
CA LYS A 388 15.66 -29.72 -27.30
C LYS A 388 14.32 -29.01 -27.17
N ILE A 389 14.08 -28.04 -28.06
CA ILE A 389 12.80 -27.33 -28.16
C ILE A 389 12.14 -27.65 -29.47
N LEU A 390 10.82 -27.82 -29.48
CA LEU A 390 10.03 -27.98 -30.68
C LEU A 390 8.86 -26.95 -30.70
N PRO A 391 8.70 -26.22 -31.82
CA PRO A 391 9.62 -26.16 -32.96
C PRO A 391 10.95 -25.50 -32.59
N GLU A 392 12.04 -25.83 -33.31
CA GLU A 392 13.39 -25.31 -33.03
C GLU A 392 13.51 -23.79 -33.29
N SER A 393 12.59 -23.24 -34.06
CA SER A 393 12.48 -21.81 -34.33
C SER A 393 11.08 -21.34 -33.94
N GLY A 394 10.98 -20.23 -33.22
CA GLY A 394 9.72 -19.65 -32.82
C GLY A 394 9.86 -18.73 -31.61
N LYS A 395 8.74 -18.21 -31.12
CA LYS A 395 8.70 -17.28 -29.99
C LYS A 395 9.27 -17.92 -28.72
N LEU A 396 8.81 -19.13 -28.36
CA LEU A 396 9.27 -19.84 -27.17
C LEU A 396 10.77 -20.11 -27.22
N SER A 397 11.29 -20.61 -28.37
CA SER A 397 12.72 -20.86 -28.56
C SER A 397 13.55 -19.58 -28.36
N SER A 398 13.09 -18.45 -28.89
CA SER A 398 13.75 -17.16 -28.76
C SER A 398 13.71 -16.63 -27.33
N GLU A 399 12.62 -16.83 -26.62
CA GLU A 399 12.46 -16.41 -25.21
C GLU A 399 13.35 -17.22 -24.27
N LEU A 400 13.36 -18.55 -24.43
CA LEU A 400 14.23 -19.42 -23.63
C LEU A 400 15.71 -19.16 -23.89
N PHE A 401 16.07 -18.85 -25.12
CA PHE A 401 17.45 -18.46 -25.45
C PHE A 401 17.86 -17.14 -24.74
N ARG A 402 16.95 -16.15 -24.68
CA ARG A 402 17.21 -14.89 -23.96
C ARG A 402 17.38 -15.06 -22.46
N THR A 403 16.77 -16.09 -21.87
CA THR A 403 16.91 -16.40 -20.44
C THR A 403 18.20 -17.14 -20.09
N GLY A 404 19.06 -17.39 -21.10
CA GLY A 404 20.35 -18.08 -20.89
C GLY A 404 20.23 -19.58 -20.76
N ILE A 405 19.07 -20.17 -21.03
CA ILE A 405 18.92 -21.62 -21.09
C ILE A 405 19.71 -22.13 -22.28
N PRO A 406 20.71 -23.03 -22.11
CA PRO A 406 21.56 -23.47 -23.18
C PRO A 406 20.81 -24.44 -24.10
N VAL A 407 20.00 -23.87 -24.99
CA VAL A 407 19.32 -24.63 -26.03
C VAL A 407 20.31 -24.82 -27.17
N LYS A 408 20.88 -26.00 -27.30
CA LYS A 408 21.71 -26.33 -28.43
C LYS A 408 20.84 -26.81 -29.60
N LYS A 409 21.12 -26.34 -30.81
CA LYS A 409 20.68 -27.05 -32.01
C LYS A 409 21.30 -28.45 -31.92
N MET A 410 20.46 -29.43 -31.73
CA MET A 410 20.91 -30.84 -31.71
C MET A 410 20.81 -31.38 -33.13
N ASP A 411 21.74 -32.25 -33.47
CA ASP A 411 21.58 -33.06 -34.67
C ASP A 411 20.30 -33.91 -34.62
N THR A 412 19.85 -34.33 -35.77
CA THR A 412 18.58 -35.05 -35.91
C THR A 412 18.58 -36.44 -35.23
N GLU A 413 19.74 -36.96 -34.83
CA GLU A 413 19.88 -38.30 -34.28
C GLU A 413 19.95 -38.34 -32.75
N THR A 414 20.37 -37.27 -32.12
CA THR A 414 20.51 -37.22 -30.66
C THR A 414 19.16 -37.03 -30.00
N VAL A 415 18.78 -37.97 -29.12
CA VAL A 415 17.57 -37.91 -28.29
C VAL A 415 17.89 -37.09 -27.03
N PRO A 416 17.20 -35.96 -26.76
CA PRO A 416 17.47 -35.14 -25.59
C PRO A 416 16.99 -35.79 -24.30
N GLU A 417 17.60 -35.38 -23.18
CA GLU A 417 17.12 -35.73 -21.84
C GLU A 417 15.86 -34.91 -21.47
N LEU A 418 15.75 -33.68 -21.96
CA LEU A 418 14.59 -32.81 -21.79
C LEU A 418 14.11 -32.32 -23.16
N LEU A 419 12.85 -32.57 -23.47
CA LEU A 419 12.17 -32.04 -24.64
C LEU A 419 11.15 -31.01 -24.17
N ILE A 420 11.23 -29.79 -24.69
CA ILE A 420 10.24 -28.73 -24.47
C ILE A 420 9.45 -28.56 -25.77
N ILE A 421 8.13 -28.64 -25.70
CA ILE A 421 7.22 -28.46 -26.84
C ILE A 421 6.42 -27.19 -26.62
N ASP A 422 6.40 -26.31 -27.62
CA ASP A 422 5.49 -25.17 -27.66
C ASP A 422 4.07 -25.70 -27.90
N GLY A 423 3.24 -25.68 -26.86
CA GLY A 423 1.85 -26.17 -26.90
C GLY A 423 0.93 -25.32 -27.77
N ALA A 424 1.29 -24.09 -28.08
CA ALA A 424 0.59 -23.25 -29.03
C ALA A 424 0.94 -23.57 -30.51
N ASN A 425 2.12 -24.22 -30.75
CA ASN A 425 2.65 -24.51 -32.08
C ASN A 425 3.25 -25.90 -32.17
N ILE A 426 2.43 -26.92 -31.99
CA ILE A 426 2.86 -28.34 -31.97
C ILE A 426 3.25 -28.77 -33.38
N PRO A 427 4.53 -29.13 -33.64
CA PRO A 427 4.95 -29.58 -34.97
C PRO A 427 4.52 -31.01 -35.25
N ALA A 428 4.37 -31.36 -36.51
CA ALA A 428 3.88 -32.70 -36.95
C ALA A 428 4.77 -33.84 -36.47
N ASN A 429 6.06 -33.61 -36.27
CA ASN A 429 6.99 -34.64 -35.78
C ASN A 429 7.03 -34.75 -34.23
N ALA A 430 6.26 -33.99 -33.49
CA ALA A 430 6.31 -33.97 -32.04
C ALA A 430 6.12 -35.34 -31.43
N THR A 431 5.09 -36.09 -31.86
CA THR A 431 4.80 -37.45 -31.37
C THR A 431 5.99 -38.40 -31.51
N SER A 432 6.64 -38.42 -32.67
CA SER A 432 7.79 -39.27 -32.94
C SER A 432 8.99 -38.94 -32.05
N VAL A 433 9.23 -37.65 -31.84
CA VAL A 433 10.32 -37.20 -30.97
C VAL A 433 10.03 -37.53 -29.49
N MET A 434 8.80 -37.30 -29.03
CA MET A 434 8.36 -37.62 -27.67
C MET A 434 8.54 -39.11 -27.36
N GLN A 435 8.11 -40.00 -28.26
CA GLN A 435 8.26 -41.45 -28.10
C GLN A 435 9.74 -41.86 -27.94
N LYS A 436 10.62 -41.23 -28.71
CA LYS A 436 12.07 -41.49 -28.57
C LYS A 436 12.62 -41.01 -27.21
N VAL A 437 12.14 -39.87 -26.73
CA VAL A 437 12.51 -39.30 -25.41
C VAL A 437 12.03 -40.21 -24.28
N TYR A 438 10.78 -40.64 -24.30
CA TYR A 438 10.22 -41.56 -23.31
C TYR A 438 10.93 -42.93 -23.32
N ALA A 439 11.22 -43.46 -24.50
CA ALA A 439 11.94 -44.74 -24.61
C ALA A 439 13.34 -44.69 -23.98
N LYS A 440 13.93 -43.52 -23.84
CA LYS A 440 15.23 -43.32 -23.17
C LYS A 440 15.09 -42.81 -21.73
N GLY A 441 13.90 -42.76 -21.18
CA GLY A 441 13.64 -42.24 -19.81
C GLY A 441 13.83 -40.73 -19.68
N GLY A 442 13.74 -39.99 -20.77
CA GLY A 442 13.79 -38.52 -20.76
C GLY A 442 12.46 -37.86 -20.39
N THR A 443 12.50 -36.58 -20.13
CA THR A 443 11.36 -35.77 -19.72
C THR A 443 10.83 -34.95 -20.88
N VAL A 444 9.51 -34.84 -20.97
CA VAL A 444 8.83 -33.95 -21.95
C VAL A 444 8.00 -32.90 -21.19
N VAL A 445 8.20 -31.67 -21.52
CA VAL A 445 7.43 -30.50 -21.02
C VAL A 445 6.68 -29.88 -22.18
N VAL A 446 5.37 -29.75 -22.04
CA VAL A 446 4.55 -28.94 -22.97
C VAL A 446 4.33 -27.59 -22.33
N TRP A 447 4.79 -26.54 -23.00
CA TRP A 447 4.74 -25.16 -22.51
C TRP A 447 3.75 -24.33 -23.30
N GLY A 448 2.94 -23.52 -22.63
CA GLY A 448 2.04 -22.56 -23.29
C GLY A 448 0.93 -23.25 -24.09
N ALA A 449 0.27 -24.25 -23.52
CA ALA A 449 -0.81 -24.97 -24.20
C ALA A 449 -1.98 -24.01 -24.48
N ASP A 450 -2.45 -24.01 -25.76
CA ASP A 450 -3.60 -23.23 -26.20
C ASP A 450 -4.90 -24.03 -25.96
N PRO A 451 -5.88 -23.54 -25.17
CA PRO A 451 -7.15 -24.21 -24.96
C PRO A 451 -7.89 -24.56 -26.28
N LYS A 452 -7.73 -23.74 -27.30
CA LYS A 452 -8.34 -23.97 -28.61
C LYS A 452 -7.69 -25.13 -29.39
N LYS A 453 -6.49 -25.54 -29.00
CA LYS A 453 -5.72 -26.61 -29.62
C LYS A 453 -5.58 -27.86 -28.77
N VAL A 454 -6.40 -27.97 -27.70
CA VAL A 454 -6.37 -29.11 -26.77
C VAL A 454 -6.53 -30.46 -27.48
N ASN A 455 -7.30 -30.51 -28.54
CA ASN A 455 -7.47 -31.73 -29.34
C ASN A 455 -6.19 -32.16 -30.08
N GLU A 456 -5.39 -31.19 -30.53
CA GLU A 456 -4.08 -31.46 -31.13
C GLU A 456 -3.08 -31.93 -30.09
N LEU A 457 -3.09 -31.27 -28.93
CA LEU A 457 -2.27 -31.64 -27.78
C LEU A 457 -2.59 -33.07 -27.30
N ASN A 458 -3.88 -33.41 -27.20
CA ASN A 458 -4.30 -34.75 -26.78
C ASN A 458 -3.93 -35.88 -27.74
N LYS A 459 -3.58 -35.57 -28.99
CA LYS A 459 -3.05 -36.57 -29.94
C LYS A 459 -1.62 -36.98 -29.61
N ILE A 460 -0.87 -36.14 -28.88
CA ILE A 460 0.53 -36.41 -28.55
C ILE A 460 0.75 -36.80 -27.12
N LEU A 461 -0.19 -36.50 -26.21
CA LEU A 461 -0.08 -36.83 -24.82
C LEU A 461 -0.41 -38.32 -24.54
N PRO A 462 0.22 -38.95 -23.54
CA PRO A 462 -0.07 -40.31 -23.15
C PRO A 462 -1.46 -40.48 -22.52
N SER A 463 -2.02 -39.40 -21.97
CA SER A 463 -3.39 -39.33 -21.43
C SER A 463 -4.01 -37.99 -21.83
N PRO A 464 -5.31 -37.98 -22.17
CA PRO A 464 -5.98 -36.75 -22.55
C PRO A 464 -6.07 -35.78 -21.36
N VAL A 465 -5.92 -34.51 -21.67
CA VAL A 465 -6.11 -33.39 -20.72
C VAL A 465 -7.26 -32.51 -21.16
N VAL A 466 -7.86 -31.82 -20.23
CA VAL A 466 -8.82 -30.76 -20.47
C VAL A 466 -8.17 -29.46 -20.02
N ILE A 467 -8.17 -28.46 -20.89
CA ILE A 467 -7.67 -27.13 -20.57
C ILE A 467 -8.87 -26.21 -20.44
N THR A 468 -9.01 -25.56 -19.30
CA THR A 468 -10.08 -24.62 -19.02
C THR A 468 -9.50 -23.24 -18.71
N ASP A 469 -10.10 -22.20 -19.26
CA ASP A 469 -9.74 -20.83 -18.91
C ASP A 469 -10.10 -20.58 -17.44
N ARG A 470 -9.11 -20.40 -16.62
CA ARG A 470 -9.25 -20.14 -15.21
C ARG A 470 -8.17 -19.17 -14.73
N LYS A 471 -8.53 -18.18 -13.97
CA LYS A 471 -7.55 -17.28 -13.36
C LYS A 471 -6.97 -17.91 -12.10
N ALA A 472 -5.71 -18.38 -12.17
CA ALA A 472 -5.03 -18.92 -11.01
C ALA A 472 -4.48 -17.78 -10.13
N THR A 473 -4.69 -17.90 -8.84
CA THR A 473 -4.20 -16.95 -7.85
C THR A 473 -3.20 -17.58 -6.89
N SER A 474 -3.02 -18.89 -7.00
CA SER A 474 -2.08 -19.67 -6.18
C SER A 474 -1.70 -20.97 -6.83
N LEU A 475 -0.52 -21.50 -6.49
CA LEU A 475 -0.07 -22.85 -6.80
C LEU A 475 -0.25 -23.75 -5.60
N VAL A 476 -0.76 -24.94 -5.82
CA VAL A 476 -0.73 -26.03 -4.86
C VAL A 476 0.19 -27.10 -5.40
N PHE A 477 1.34 -27.25 -4.77
CA PHE A 477 2.24 -28.36 -5.10
C PHE A 477 1.64 -29.66 -4.57
N GLY A 478 1.34 -30.57 -5.47
CA GLY A 478 0.84 -31.91 -5.11
C GLY A 478 1.95 -32.76 -4.50
N THR A 479 2.53 -33.63 -5.29
CA THR A 479 3.67 -34.45 -4.88
C THR A 479 4.98 -33.72 -5.13
N PRO A 480 5.93 -33.69 -4.17
CA PRO A 480 7.24 -33.16 -4.42
C PRO A 480 7.91 -33.87 -5.60
N ASP A 481 8.41 -33.11 -6.55
CA ASP A 481 9.08 -33.63 -7.75
C ASP A 481 10.37 -32.83 -7.99
N ASP A 482 11.36 -33.46 -8.59
CA ASP A 482 12.66 -32.84 -8.87
C ASP A 482 12.52 -31.63 -9.81
N ILE A 483 11.48 -31.58 -10.65
CA ILE A 483 11.22 -30.48 -11.59
C ILE A 483 10.62 -29.29 -10.85
N THR A 484 9.78 -29.54 -9.85
CA THR A 484 9.13 -28.47 -9.07
C THR A 484 9.93 -28.10 -7.82
N SER A 485 11.00 -28.84 -7.55
CA SER A 485 11.90 -28.58 -6.42
C SER A 485 12.58 -27.21 -6.63
N GLY A 486 12.39 -26.33 -5.67
CA GLY A 486 12.90 -24.96 -5.76
C GLY A 486 11.95 -23.93 -6.39
N LEU A 487 10.82 -24.37 -6.98
CA LEU A 487 9.75 -23.45 -7.36
C LEU A 487 8.90 -23.08 -6.15
N THR A 488 8.51 -21.82 -6.11
CA THR A 488 7.62 -21.26 -5.09
C THR A 488 6.42 -20.60 -5.78
N GLU A 489 5.38 -20.31 -5.03
CA GLU A 489 4.26 -19.54 -5.56
C GLU A 489 4.69 -18.15 -6.07
N ALA A 490 5.85 -17.66 -5.64
CA ALA A 490 6.47 -16.43 -6.14
C ALA A 490 6.81 -16.49 -7.62
N ASP A 491 7.17 -17.64 -8.12
CA ASP A 491 7.57 -17.81 -9.52
C ASP A 491 6.42 -17.54 -10.51
N LEU A 492 5.16 -17.55 -10.02
CA LEU A 492 4.00 -17.12 -10.79
C LEU A 492 3.96 -15.61 -11.07
N TYR A 493 4.65 -14.80 -10.28
CA TYR A 493 4.50 -13.35 -10.27
C TYR A 493 5.64 -12.59 -10.92
N PHE A 494 6.64 -13.30 -11.42
CA PHE A 494 7.75 -12.71 -12.18
C PHE A 494 7.45 -12.51 -13.67
N SER A 495 6.31 -12.99 -14.16
CA SER A 495 5.85 -12.70 -15.50
C SER A 495 4.74 -11.65 -15.46
N GLU A 496 4.77 -10.68 -16.35
CA GLU A 496 3.66 -9.74 -16.59
C GLU A 496 2.42 -10.44 -17.15
N LEU A 497 2.58 -11.67 -17.57
CA LEU A 497 1.51 -12.53 -17.98
C LEU A 497 0.88 -13.10 -16.71
N HIS A 498 -0.33 -12.69 -16.41
CA HIS A 498 -1.18 -13.51 -15.57
C HIS A 498 -1.12 -14.93 -16.14
N PRO A 499 -0.72 -15.93 -15.35
CA PRO A 499 -0.73 -17.27 -15.88
C PRO A 499 -2.14 -17.52 -16.40
N ALA A 500 -2.24 -17.69 -17.72
CA ALA A 500 -3.37 -18.38 -18.29
C ALA A 500 -3.17 -19.83 -17.88
N GLU A 501 -4.13 -20.37 -17.26
CA GLU A 501 -4.14 -21.66 -16.61
C GLU A 501 -4.36 -22.81 -17.59
#